data_0a4e51a35cd7673b650e9e96f61239f8
#
_entry.id   0a4e51a35cd7673b650e9e96f61239f8
#
_cell.length_a   1.000
_cell.length_b   1.000
_cell.length_c   1.000
_cell.angle_alpha   90.00
_cell.angle_beta   90.00
_cell.angle_gamma   90.00
#
_symmetry.space_group_name_H-M   'P 1'
#
loop_
_entity.id
_entity.type
_entity.pdbx_description
1 polymer ?
#
loop_
_entity_poly.entity_id
_entity_poly.type
_entity_poly.pdbx_seq_one_letter_code
_entity_poly.pdbx_strand_id
1 'polypeptide(L)'
;MNKINRFTLLLCVALLSVVSAKAQSPKFGHINSAELLSAMPEVKDADKKLQEFATSLENQLKLMTNEYQTKVQTYQSQQGSMADPIKDAKIKEITDLEGRIQEFQQTAQESVSKKKEELYSPILKKAEDAIVDLAKEKGYAYVFDTSAGTVVYAQPSDDLMDQVKKKLGVVATAAPAVSPTTPKK
;
A
#
# COMPACT_ATOMS: atom_id res chain seq x y z
N MET A 1 69.60 -2.65 -32.35
CA MET A 1 68.17 -2.56 -31.90
C MET A 1 67.80 -1.12 -32.01
N ASN A 2 67.00 -0.79 -33.02
CA ASN A 2 66.73 0.59 -33.43
C ASN A 2 65.83 1.30 -32.42
N LYS A 3 66.08 2.55 -32.14
CA LYS A 3 65.32 3.42 -31.22
C LYS A 3 63.84 3.42 -31.52
N ILE A 4 63.44 3.22 -32.79
CA ILE A 4 62.09 3.09 -33.29
C ILE A 4 61.37 1.86 -32.70
N ASN A 5 62.04 0.69 -32.58
CA ASN A 5 61.43 -0.51 -32.01
C ASN A 5 61.19 -0.41 -30.50
N ARG A 6 61.97 0.38 -29.79
CA ARG A 6 61.73 0.65 -28.35
C ARG A 6 60.55 1.59 -28.12
N PHE A 7 60.38 2.54 -29.01
CA PHE A 7 59.26 3.49 -28.91
C PHE A 7 57.91 2.83 -29.27
N THR A 8 57.89 1.96 -30.29
CA THR A 8 56.74 1.15 -30.64
C THR A 8 56.37 0.14 -29.54
N LEU A 9 57.33 -0.47 -28.90
CA LEU A 9 57.10 -1.42 -27.81
C LEU A 9 56.53 -0.70 -26.57
N LEU A 10 57.05 0.49 -26.24
CA LEU A 10 56.52 1.32 -25.14
C LEU A 10 55.11 1.84 -25.42
N LEU A 11 54.81 2.18 -26.66
CA LEU A 11 53.44 2.63 -27.07
C LEU A 11 52.43 1.48 -26.99
N CYS A 12 52.82 0.25 -27.37
CA CYS A 12 51.96 -0.94 -27.26
C CYS A 12 51.69 -1.33 -25.80
N VAL A 13 52.68 -1.20 -24.92
CA VAL A 13 52.49 -1.47 -23.48
C VAL A 13 51.61 -0.41 -22.82
N ALA A 14 51.70 0.86 -23.24
CA ALA A 14 50.81 1.92 -22.75
C ALA A 14 49.36 1.77 -23.24
N LEU A 15 49.15 1.24 -24.45
CA LEU A 15 47.80 0.94 -24.98
C LEU A 15 47.15 -0.27 -24.30
N LEU A 16 47.91 -1.23 -23.81
CA LEU A 16 47.40 -2.41 -23.07
C LEU A 16 46.98 -2.09 -21.64
N SER A 17 47.43 -1.00 -21.05
CA SER A 17 47.08 -0.60 -19.68
C SER A 17 45.74 0.13 -19.58
N VAL A 18 45.10 0.53 -20.68
CA VAL A 18 43.83 1.28 -20.69
C VAL A 18 42.58 0.36 -20.65
N VAL A 19 42.74 -0.97 -20.80
CA VAL A 19 41.60 -1.90 -20.95
C VAL A 19 41.12 -2.51 -19.62
N SER A 20 41.69 -2.09 -18.49
CA SER A 20 41.19 -2.52 -17.17
C SER A 20 40.05 -1.61 -16.68
N ALA A 21 39.13 -1.21 -17.56
CA ALA A 21 37.82 -0.70 -17.15
C ALA A 21 37.12 -1.86 -16.44
N LYS A 22 37.19 -1.92 -15.12
CA LYS A 22 36.35 -2.82 -14.34
C LYS A 22 34.90 -2.48 -14.68
N ALA A 23 34.28 -3.27 -15.54
CA ALA A 23 32.86 -3.28 -15.71
C ALA A 23 32.31 -3.68 -14.33
N GLN A 24 31.89 -2.69 -13.52
CA GLN A 24 31.22 -2.97 -12.28
C GLN A 24 29.92 -3.66 -12.66
N SER A 25 29.81 -4.94 -12.31
CA SER A 25 28.55 -5.67 -12.49
C SER A 25 27.44 -4.88 -11.80
N PRO A 26 26.31 -4.65 -12.47
CA PRO A 26 25.20 -3.92 -11.88
C PRO A 26 24.79 -4.60 -10.56
N LYS A 27 24.65 -3.81 -9.52
CA LYS A 27 24.22 -4.28 -8.21
C LYS A 27 22.70 -4.38 -8.20
N PHE A 28 22.18 -5.54 -7.83
CA PHE A 28 20.75 -5.80 -7.70
C PHE A 28 20.39 -5.91 -6.22
N GLY A 29 19.18 -5.50 -5.88
CA GLY A 29 18.62 -5.67 -4.56
C GLY A 29 17.16 -6.10 -4.66
N HIS A 30 16.60 -6.53 -3.54
CA HIS A 30 15.18 -6.85 -3.45
C HIS A 30 14.59 -6.42 -2.10
N ILE A 31 13.27 -6.30 -2.07
CA ILE A 31 12.52 -6.00 -0.85
C ILE A 31 11.10 -6.52 -1.01
N ASN A 32 10.50 -6.97 0.06
CA ASN A 32 9.06 -7.26 0.11
C ASN A 32 8.31 -6.01 0.57
N SER A 33 7.73 -5.27 -0.38
CA SER A 33 7.04 -4.02 -0.08
C SER A 33 5.82 -4.21 0.83
N ALA A 34 5.09 -5.33 0.70
CA ALA A 34 3.95 -5.63 1.56
C ALA A 34 4.38 -5.87 3.01
N GLU A 35 5.50 -6.56 3.24
CA GLU A 35 6.06 -6.74 4.58
C GLU A 35 6.57 -5.42 5.17
N LEU A 36 7.22 -4.59 4.36
CA LEU A 36 7.65 -3.25 4.77
C LEU A 36 6.48 -2.41 5.24
N LEU A 37 5.42 -2.32 4.43
CA LEU A 37 4.22 -1.56 4.76
C LEU A 37 3.55 -2.08 6.04
N SER A 38 3.45 -3.41 6.21
CA SER A 38 2.86 -3.99 7.42
C SER A 38 3.64 -3.68 8.71
N ALA A 39 4.94 -3.40 8.57
CA ALA A 39 5.81 -3.01 9.69
C ALA A 39 5.71 -1.51 10.03
N MET A 40 5.17 -0.68 9.13
CA MET A 40 5.06 0.76 9.34
C MET A 40 3.91 1.11 10.29
N PRO A 41 4.16 1.88 11.37
CA PRO A 41 3.11 2.28 12.32
C PRO A 41 2.02 3.14 11.64
N GLU A 42 2.39 3.94 10.65
CA GLU A 42 1.45 4.79 9.91
C GLU A 42 0.37 3.96 9.17
N VAL A 43 0.67 2.74 8.75
CA VAL A 43 -0.31 1.83 8.14
C VAL A 43 -1.37 1.43 9.15
N LYS A 44 -0.97 1.08 10.39
CA LYS A 44 -1.90 0.74 11.47
C LYS A 44 -2.82 1.92 11.82
N ASP A 45 -2.27 3.13 11.83
CA ASP A 45 -3.05 4.34 12.07
C ASP A 45 -4.02 4.64 10.92
N ALA A 46 -3.58 4.40 9.67
CA ALA A 46 -4.42 4.52 8.49
C ALA A 46 -5.57 3.50 8.50
N ASP A 47 -5.27 2.24 8.82
CA ASP A 47 -6.27 1.17 8.97
C ASP A 47 -7.33 1.54 10.01
N LYS A 48 -6.90 2.03 11.18
CA LYS A 48 -7.80 2.45 12.25
C LYS A 48 -8.71 3.60 11.78
N LYS A 49 -8.13 4.64 11.17
CA LYS A 49 -8.91 5.77 10.65
C LYS A 49 -9.90 5.36 9.55
N LEU A 50 -9.49 4.44 8.68
CA LEU A 50 -10.35 3.93 7.62
C LEU A 50 -11.51 3.12 8.22
N GLN A 51 -11.23 2.27 9.22
CA GLN A 51 -12.25 1.50 9.93
C GLN A 51 -13.24 2.40 10.67
N GLU A 52 -12.77 3.43 11.38
CA GLU A 52 -13.62 4.40 12.07
C GLU A 52 -14.51 5.14 11.06
N PHE A 53 -13.97 5.53 9.92
CA PHE A 53 -14.72 6.19 8.85
C PHE A 53 -15.79 5.27 8.26
N ALA A 54 -15.44 4.02 7.92
CA ALA A 54 -16.40 3.03 7.40
C ALA A 54 -17.53 2.77 8.42
N THR A 55 -17.19 2.60 9.70
CA THR A 55 -18.16 2.41 10.77
C THR A 55 -19.11 3.61 10.91
N SER A 56 -18.61 4.83 10.72
CA SER A 56 -19.47 6.02 10.76
C SER A 56 -20.50 6.04 9.64
N LEU A 57 -20.12 5.63 8.42
CA LEU A 57 -21.03 5.52 7.29
C LEU A 57 -22.05 4.39 7.47
N GLU A 58 -21.62 3.24 8.00
CA GLU A 58 -22.52 2.13 8.34
C GLU A 58 -23.59 2.55 9.37
N ASN A 59 -23.17 3.28 10.41
CA ASN A 59 -24.09 3.81 11.41
C ASN A 59 -25.09 4.81 10.80
N GLN A 60 -24.64 5.68 9.91
CA GLN A 60 -25.51 6.61 9.19
C GLN A 60 -26.54 5.88 8.33
N LEU A 61 -26.11 4.86 7.57
CA LEU A 61 -26.99 4.02 6.76
C LEU A 61 -28.02 3.30 7.63
N LYS A 62 -27.60 2.78 8.78
CA LYS A 62 -28.49 2.14 9.75
C LYS A 62 -29.56 3.09 10.28
N LEU A 63 -29.20 4.34 10.59
CA LEU A 63 -30.15 5.35 11.04
C LEU A 63 -31.19 5.66 9.94
N MET A 64 -30.77 5.85 8.69
CA MET A 64 -31.65 6.09 7.57
C MET A 64 -32.59 4.91 7.32
N THR A 65 -32.07 3.68 7.40
CA THR A 65 -32.86 2.46 7.23
C THR A 65 -33.90 2.29 8.35
N ASN A 66 -33.54 2.58 9.59
CA ASN A 66 -34.48 2.55 10.71
C ASN A 66 -35.59 3.63 10.56
N GLU A 67 -35.23 4.84 10.09
CA GLU A 67 -36.18 5.89 9.78
C GLU A 67 -37.18 5.44 8.69
N TYR A 68 -36.66 4.85 7.61
CA TYR A 68 -37.49 4.30 6.53
C TYR A 68 -38.49 3.26 7.06
N GLN A 69 -38.00 2.27 7.82
CA GLN A 69 -38.84 1.23 8.39
C GLN A 69 -39.94 1.83 9.30
N THR A 70 -39.59 2.80 10.13
CA THR A 70 -40.54 3.50 11.01
C THR A 70 -41.60 4.24 10.20
N LYS A 71 -41.22 4.97 9.14
CA LYS A 71 -42.14 5.68 8.27
C LYS A 71 -43.12 4.71 7.56
N VAL A 72 -42.59 3.59 7.02
CA VAL A 72 -43.39 2.54 6.38
C VAL A 72 -44.39 1.94 7.36
N GLN A 73 -43.93 1.55 8.55
CA GLN A 73 -44.82 0.97 9.57
C GLN A 73 -45.89 1.96 10.04
N THR A 74 -45.55 3.22 10.23
CA THR A 74 -46.52 4.29 10.60
C THR A 74 -47.54 4.50 9.50
N TYR A 75 -47.10 4.55 8.25
CA TYR A 75 -48.02 4.66 7.11
C TYR A 75 -48.98 3.47 7.05
N GLN A 76 -48.48 2.24 7.13
CA GLN A 76 -49.29 1.02 7.08
C GLN A 76 -50.36 0.97 8.20
N SER A 77 -50.01 1.40 9.41
CA SER A 77 -50.92 1.39 10.54
C SER A 77 -52.02 2.48 10.49
N GLN A 78 -51.74 3.60 9.83
CA GLN A 78 -52.60 4.77 9.84
C GLN A 78 -53.29 5.07 8.48
N GLN A 79 -52.89 4.42 7.38
CA GLN A 79 -53.40 4.73 6.04
C GLN A 79 -54.94 4.69 5.91
N GLY A 80 -55.58 3.81 6.68
CA GLY A 80 -57.07 3.68 6.67
C GLY A 80 -57.81 4.91 7.18
N SER A 81 -57.17 5.72 8.03
CA SER A 81 -57.74 6.92 8.63
C SER A 81 -57.23 8.24 8.04
N MET A 82 -56.23 8.16 7.13
CA MET A 82 -55.66 9.36 6.51
C MET A 82 -56.49 9.88 5.34
N ALA A 83 -56.57 11.20 5.20
CA ALA A 83 -57.08 11.83 3.98
C ALA A 83 -56.08 11.60 2.80
N ASP A 84 -56.62 11.52 1.57
CA ASP A 84 -55.79 11.18 0.39
C ASP A 84 -54.57 12.10 0.19
N PRO A 85 -54.66 13.44 0.35
CA PRO A 85 -53.49 14.29 0.23
C PRO A 85 -52.35 13.97 1.27
N ILE A 86 -52.76 13.47 2.46
CA ILE A 86 -51.80 13.07 3.50
C ILE A 86 -51.14 11.72 3.14
N LYS A 87 -51.91 10.78 2.57
CA LYS A 87 -51.35 9.52 2.06
C LYS A 87 -50.29 9.79 0.99
N ASP A 88 -50.63 10.61 0.01
CA ASP A 88 -49.71 10.96 -1.08
C ASP A 88 -48.42 11.61 -0.55
N ALA A 89 -48.53 12.52 0.40
CA ALA A 89 -47.37 13.13 1.05
C ALA A 89 -46.51 12.09 1.79
N LYS A 90 -47.14 11.14 2.50
CA LYS A 90 -46.39 10.08 3.22
C LYS A 90 -45.73 9.09 2.30
N ILE A 91 -46.39 8.70 1.21
CA ILE A 91 -45.83 7.84 0.17
C ILE A 91 -44.57 8.53 -0.43
N LYS A 92 -44.73 9.82 -0.75
CA LYS A 92 -43.62 10.60 -1.30
C LYS A 92 -42.45 10.68 -0.33
N GLU A 93 -42.66 10.95 0.97
CA GLU A 93 -41.60 10.95 1.98
C GLU A 93 -40.83 9.61 2.06
N ILE A 94 -41.59 8.49 1.98
CA ILE A 94 -41.02 7.13 2.02
C ILE A 94 -40.16 6.87 0.76
N THR A 95 -40.69 7.19 -0.42
CA THR A 95 -39.98 7.00 -1.70
C THR A 95 -38.74 7.88 -1.79
N ASP A 96 -38.83 9.15 -1.36
CA ASP A 96 -37.70 10.07 -1.34
C ASP A 96 -36.58 9.55 -0.39
N LEU A 97 -36.96 8.99 0.77
CA LEU A 97 -36.01 8.41 1.71
C LEU A 97 -35.35 7.13 1.16
N GLU A 98 -36.12 6.29 0.47
CA GLU A 98 -35.61 5.10 -0.21
C GLU A 98 -34.56 5.49 -1.26
N GLY A 99 -34.84 6.47 -2.10
CA GLY A 99 -33.90 7.00 -3.09
C GLY A 99 -32.59 7.53 -2.42
N ARG A 100 -32.76 8.27 -1.32
CA ARG A 100 -31.59 8.78 -0.55
C ARG A 100 -30.76 7.65 0.08
N ILE A 101 -31.38 6.56 0.52
CA ILE A 101 -30.66 5.39 1.03
C ILE A 101 -29.82 4.75 -0.08
N GLN A 102 -30.40 4.57 -1.28
CA GLN A 102 -29.68 4.00 -2.43
C GLN A 102 -28.51 4.89 -2.87
N GLU A 103 -28.73 6.20 -2.97
CA GLU A 103 -27.67 7.16 -3.27
C GLU A 103 -26.56 7.15 -2.21
N PHE A 104 -26.94 7.11 -0.93
CA PHE A 104 -25.98 7.06 0.17
C PHE A 104 -25.14 5.79 0.14
N GLN A 105 -25.72 4.63 -0.17
CA GLN A 105 -24.97 3.37 -0.29
C GLN A 105 -23.88 3.47 -1.36
N GLN A 106 -24.20 4.05 -2.52
CA GLN A 106 -23.22 4.24 -3.59
C GLN A 106 -22.13 5.24 -3.18
N THR A 107 -22.51 6.41 -2.70
CA THR A 107 -21.57 7.47 -2.32
C THR A 107 -20.71 7.06 -1.12
N ALA A 108 -21.21 6.21 -0.21
CA ALA A 108 -20.46 5.67 0.90
C ALA A 108 -19.29 4.77 0.42
N GLN A 109 -19.55 3.90 -0.56
CA GLN A 109 -18.49 3.05 -1.13
C GLN A 109 -17.39 3.88 -1.82
N GLU A 110 -17.79 4.87 -2.60
CA GLU A 110 -16.87 5.81 -3.25
C GLU A 110 -16.05 6.59 -2.20
N SER A 111 -16.72 7.05 -1.14
CA SER A 111 -16.08 7.78 -0.04
C SER A 111 -15.06 6.93 0.72
N VAL A 112 -15.34 5.65 0.97
CA VAL A 112 -14.39 4.72 1.60
C VAL A 112 -13.16 4.51 0.70
N SER A 113 -13.38 4.31 -0.62
CA SER A 113 -12.28 4.15 -1.57
C SER A 113 -11.39 5.39 -1.64
N LYS A 114 -12.00 6.57 -1.71
CA LYS A 114 -11.28 7.85 -1.69
C LYS A 114 -10.52 8.05 -0.37
N LYS A 115 -11.17 7.74 0.76
CA LYS A 115 -10.53 7.84 2.07
C LYS A 115 -9.33 6.92 2.21
N LYS A 116 -9.43 5.70 1.67
CA LYS A 116 -8.30 4.78 1.61
C LYS A 116 -7.13 5.37 0.82
N GLU A 117 -7.40 5.90 -0.37
CA GLU A 117 -6.37 6.53 -1.22
C GLU A 117 -5.71 7.71 -0.49
N GLU A 118 -6.50 8.61 0.14
CA GLU A 118 -5.98 9.73 0.92
C GLU A 118 -5.03 9.30 2.05
N LEU A 119 -5.39 8.22 2.75
CA LEU A 119 -4.62 7.74 3.90
C LEU A 119 -3.37 6.97 3.47
N TYR A 120 -3.45 6.16 2.42
CA TYR A 120 -2.37 5.27 2.02
C TYR A 120 -1.38 5.89 1.04
N SER A 121 -1.83 6.79 0.14
CA SER A 121 -0.95 7.40 -0.85
C SER A 121 0.31 8.03 -0.26
N PRO A 122 0.25 8.86 0.80
CA PRO A 122 1.45 9.43 1.42
C PRO A 122 2.35 8.38 2.08
N ILE A 123 1.78 7.28 2.60
CA ILE A 123 2.55 6.20 3.24
C ILE A 123 3.30 5.39 2.18
N LEU A 124 2.62 5.04 1.08
CA LEU A 124 3.21 4.35 -0.06
C LEU A 124 4.36 5.17 -0.64
N LYS A 125 4.12 6.48 -0.83
CA LYS A 125 5.18 7.38 -1.32
C LYS A 125 6.37 7.44 -0.37
N LYS A 126 6.15 7.53 0.93
CA LYS A 126 7.22 7.53 1.94
C LYS A 126 8.04 6.25 1.89
N ALA A 127 7.40 5.08 1.74
CA ALA A 127 8.08 3.80 1.61
C ALA A 127 8.90 3.73 0.32
N GLU A 128 8.31 4.13 -0.81
CA GLU A 128 8.97 4.20 -2.11
C GLU A 128 10.19 5.12 -2.08
N ASP A 129 10.04 6.35 -1.59
CA ASP A 129 11.12 7.33 -1.47
C ASP A 129 12.28 6.76 -0.65
N ALA A 130 11.99 6.08 0.46
CA ALA A 130 13.02 5.46 1.31
C ALA A 130 13.80 4.33 0.59
N ILE A 131 13.10 3.51 -0.21
CA ILE A 131 13.70 2.45 -1.02
C ILE A 131 14.60 3.07 -2.11
N VAL A 132 14.07 4.05 -2.85
CA VAL A 132 14.77 4.73 -3.94
C VAL A 132 16.02 5.44 -3.44
N ASP A 133 15.91 6.16 -2.33
CA ASP A 133 17.03 6.87 -1.73
C ASP A 133 18.11 5.90 -1.24
N LEU A 134 17.73 4.78 -0.59
CA LEU A 134 18.67 3.77 -0.17
C LEU A 134 19.36 3.11 -1.38
N ALA A 135 18.59 2.82 -2.44
CA ALA A 135 19.13 2.25 -3.67
C ALA A 135 20.21 3.15 -4.29
N LYS A 136 19.92 4.46 -4.38
CA LYS A 136 20.88 5.47 -4.87
C LYS A 136 22.12 5.56 -3.98
N GLU A 137 21.94 5.66 -2.67
CA GLU A 137 23.05 5.75 -1.70
C GLU A 137 24.00 4.55 -1.76
N LYS A 138 23.46 3.35 -2.02
CA LYS A 138 24.20 2.09 -2.04
C LYS A 138 24.63 1.66 -3.44
N GLY A 139 24.29 2.42 -4.48
CA GLY A 139 24.65 2.14 -5.86
C GLY A 139 23.97 0.91 -6.46
N TYR A 140 22.74 0.61 -6.04
CA TYR A 140 21.93 -0.42 -6.68
C TYR A 140 21.43 0.08 -8.05
N ALA A 141 21.59 -0.76 -9.08
CA ALA A 141 21.07 -0.50 -10.41
C ALA A 141 19.57 -0.78 -10.50
N TYR A 142 19.11 -1.81 -9.78
CA TYR A 142 17.69 -2.21 -9.69
C TYR A 142 17.38 -2.73 -8.29
N VAL A 143 16.14 -2.48 -7.86
CA VAL A 143 15.53 -3.10 -6.67
C VAL A 143 14.24 -3.76 -7.10
N PHE A 144 14.11 -5.05 -6.84
CA PHE A 144 12.93 -5.85 -7.20
C PHE A 144 11.99 -5.98 -6.01
N ASP A 145 10.69 -5.78 -6.27
CA ASP A 145 9.66 -6.09 -5.28
C ASP A 145 9.31 -7.57 -5.33
N THR A 146 9.47 -8.26 -4.20
CA THR A 146 9.16 -9.69 -4.06
C THR A 146 7.75 -9.95 -3.57
N SER A 147 6.97 -8.92 -3.23
CA SER A 147 5.61 -9.06 -2.68
C SER A 147 4.63 -9.69 -3.66
N ALA A 148 4.82 -9.45 -4.97
CA ALA A 148 3.96 -9.96 -6.03
C ALA A 148 4.27 -11.42 -6.47
N GLY A 149 5.29 -12.06 -5.85
CA GLY A 149 5.66 -13.45 -6.18
C GLY A 149 6.31 -13.62 -7.57
N THR A 150 6.68 -12.54 -8.23
CA THR A 150 7.34 -12.57 -9.56
C THR A 150 8.82 -12.95 -9.46
N VAL A 151 9.44 -12.76 -8.30
CA VAL A 151 10.82 -13.14 -8.02
C VAL A 151 10.80 -14.51 -7.36
N VAL A 152 11.27 -15.54 -8.09
CA VAL A 152 11.27 -16.94 -7.62
C VAL A 152 12.39 -17.22 -6.63
N TYR A 153 13.55 -16.55 -6.80
CA TYR A 153 14.71 -16.68 -5.94
C TYR A 153 15.47 -15.36 -5.86
N ALA A 154 15.85 -15.00 -4.65
CA ALA A 154 16.76 -13.88 -4.39
C ALA A 154 17.74 -14.27 -3.26
N GLN A 155 18.95 -13.73 -3.32
CA GLN A 155 19.94 -13.98 -2.27
C GLN A 155 19.60 -13.16 -1.03
N PRO A 156 19.62 -13.75 0.17
CA PRO A 156 19.34 -13.00 1.42
C PRO A 156 20.28 -11.80 1.65
N SER A 157 21.50 -11.85 1.10
CA SER A 157 22.47 -10.75 1.18
C SER A 157 22.03 -9.48 0.45
N ASP A 158 21.11 -9.61 -0.49
CA ASP A 158 20.64 -8.52 -1.35
C ASP A 158 19.29 -7.96 -0.89
N ASP A 159 18.80 -8.43 0.27
CA ASP A 159 17.59 -7.93 0.93
C ASP A 159 17.85 -6.54 1.56
N LEU A 160 17.00 -5.59 1.23
CA LEU A 160 17.06 -4.21 1.70
C LEU A 160 16.17 -3.94 2.91
N MET A 161 15.38 -4.91 3.36
CA MET A 161 14.33 -4.74 4.36
C MET A 161 14.82 -4.02 5.62
N ASP A 162 15.88 -4.54 6.25
CA ASP A 162 16.36 -3.97 7.52
C ASP A 162 16.93 -2.57 7.34
N GLN A 163 17.58 -2.31 6.20
CA GLN A 163 18.15 -1.00 5.91
C GLN A 163 17.07 0.05 5.65
N VAL A 164 16.01 -0.33 4.92
CA VAL A 164 14.86 0.54 4.66
C VAL A 164 14.07 0.79 5.94
N LYS A 165 13.80 -0.26 6.75
CA LYS A 165 13.17 -0.11 8.08
C LYS A 165 13.95 0.87 8.95
N LYS A 166 15.27 0.76 8.98
CA LYS A 166 16.13 1.70 9.73
C LYS A 166 16.04 3.12 9.20
N LYS A 167 16.03 3.30 7.88
CA LYS A 167 15.89 4.63 7.24
C LYS A 167 14.55 5.27 7.54
N LEU A 168 13.47 4.47 7.61
CA LEU A 168 12.13 4.91 7.98
C LEU A 168 11.94 5.15 9.48
N GLY A 169 12.91 4.77 10.31
CA GLY A 169 12.78 4.83 11.77
C GLY A 169 11.82 3.78 12.33
N VAL A 170 11.49 2.76 11.54
CA VAL A 170 10.66 1.64 11.98
C VAL A 170 11.52 0.72 12.84
N VAL A 171 11.31 0.73 14.13
CA VAL A 171 12.01 -0.18 15.05
C VAL A 171 11.52 -1.59 14.75
N ALA A 172 12.46 -2.50 14.43
CA ALA A 172 12.14 -3.91 14.28
C ALA A 172 11.52 -4.41 15.59
N THR A 173 10.22 -4.59 15.61
CA THR A 173 9.59 -5.44 16.62
C THR A 173 10.13 -6.83 16.35
N ALA A 174 11.05 -7.30 17.18
CA ALA A 174 11.66 -8.61 17.06
C ALA A 174 10.55 -9.66 16.88
N ALA A 175 10.52 -10.27 15.70
CA ALA A 175 9.71 -11.46 15.49
C ALA A 175 10.17 -12.49 16.54
N PRO A 176 9.28 -13.22 17.21
CA PRO A 176 9.67 -14.28 18.11
C PRO A 176 10.52 -15.29 17.31
N ALA A 177 11.78 -15.46 17.75
CA ALA A 177 12.68 -16.45 17.19
C ALA A 177 12.00 -17.82 17.24
N VAL A 178 11.63 -18.34 16.06
CA VAL A 178 11.18 -19.72 15.94
C VAL A 178 12.41 -20.58 16.17
N SER A 179 12.56 -21.08 17.40
CA SER A 179 13.61 -22.04 17.73
C SER A 179 13.42 -23.29 16.87
N PRO A 180 14.46 -23.78 16.19
CA PRO A 180 14.36 -25.02 15.44
C PRO A 180 14.14 -26.16 16.43
N THR A 181 12.93 -26.74 16.40
CA THR A 181 12.65 -28.02 17.07
C THR A 181 13.45 -29.12 16.37
N THR A 182 14.54 -29.52 16.97
CA THR A 182 15.28 -30.74 16.61
C THR A 182 14.36 -31.95 16.78
N PRO A 183 14.18 -32.80 15.77
CA PRO A 183 13.47 -34.05 15.95
C PRO A 183 14.33 -34.99 16.80
N LYS A 184 13.80 -35.37 17.96
CA LYS A 184 14.39 -36.39 18.80
C LYS A 184 14.18 -37.76 18.15
N LYS A 185 15.26 -38.45 17.92
CA LYS A 185 15.35 -39.80 17.37
C LYS A 185 14.85 -40.83 18.38
#